data_babc4a31450ef4d2dcb06d80e41d8929
#
_entry.id   babc4a31450ef4d2dcb06d80e41d8929
#
_cell.length_a   1.000
_cell.length_b   1.000
_cell.length_c   1.000
_cell.angle_alpha   90.00
_cell.angle_beta   90.00
_cell.angle_gamma   90.00
#
_symmetry.space_group_name_H-M   'P 1'
#
loop_
_entity.id
_entity.type
_entity.pdbx_description
1 polymer ?
#
loop_
_entity_poly.entity_id
_entity_poly.type
_entity_poly.pdbx_seq_one_letter_code
_entity_poly.pdbx_strand_id
1 'polypeptide(L)'
;MNRIDYIRNEEKKYHDLCYEQYKLFETGSWLYKPVKTVMDLMDYFEGQTNLQVLDLGSGVGRNSIPIAQKIQNTSGTVTCVDLLDSALTKLQTYSKEHDVFEVIKTEQAAIENYYIQPDTYNYIVAISSLEHVQSEEDLKNVLHSMKKGTKTGGINCLIINSNIQEIDLHTNEELDALIEINLPTEHMIYLLKSIYKEWQEIKIEIKELAYNIVRNEREIQLKTNAITFIVQK
;
A
#
# COMPACT_ATOMS: atom_id res chain seq x y z
N MET A 1 -17.11 20.70 3.02
CA MET A 1 -16.16 19.58 2.79
C MET A 1 -15.81 19.06 4.18
N ASN A 2 -15.98 17.77 4.43
CA ASN A 2 -15.56 17.18 5.70
C ASN A 2 -14.04 16.97 5.70
N ARG A 3 -13.44 16.57 6.87
CA ARG A 3 -11.98 16.40 7.01
C ARG A 3 -11.45 15.32 6.07
N ILE A 4 -12.13 14.20 5.93
CA ILE A 4 -11.71 13.07 5.06
C ILE A 4 -11.69 13.50 3.58
N ASP A 5 -12.74 14.18 3.10
CA ASP A 5 -12.77 14.67 1.72
C ASP A 5 -11.62 15.65 1.44
N TYR A 6 -11.31 16.51 2.42
CA TYR A 6 -10.19 17.46 2.31
C TYR A 6 -8.86 16.72 2.19
N ILE A 7 -8.58 15.77 3.09
CA ILE A 7 -7.35 14.96 3.08
C ILE A 7 -7.21 14.23 1.73
N ARG A 8 -8.24 13.49 1.32
CA ARG A 8 -8.23 12.75 0.04
C ARG A 8 -7.99 13.64 -1.18
N ASN A 9 -8.51 14.86 -1.15
CA ASN A 9 -8.27 15.81 -2.23
C ASN A 9 -6.81 16.31 -2.24
N GLU A 10 -6.21 16.57 -1.08
CA GLU A 10 -4.80 16.98 -0.98
C GLU A 10 -3.86 15.81 -1.35
N GLU A 11 -4.14 14.60 -0.89
CA GLU A 11 -3.39 13.39 -1.27
C GLU A 11 -3.47 13.13 -2.79
N LYS A 12 -4.66 13.27 -3.37
CA LYS A 12 -4.82 13.18 -4.82
C LYS A 12 -3.93 14.17 -5.57
N LYS A 13 -3.92 15.45 -5.16
CA LYS A 13 -3.08 16.49 -5.77
C LYS A 13 -1.60 16.14 -5.68
N TYR A 14 -1.15 15.68 -4.50
CA TYR A 14 0.23 15.27 -4.26
C TYR A 14 0.63 14.10 -5.17
N HIS A 15 -0.20 13.07 -5.23
CA HIS A 15 0.06 11.89 -6.07
C HIS A 15 0.02 12.22 -7.56
N ASP A 16 -0.98 12.98 -8.03
CA ASP A 16 -1.06 13.40 -9.43
C ASP A 16 0.18 14.18 -9.85
N LEU A 17 0.65 15.13 -9.02
CA LEU A 17 1.88 15.88 -9.28
C LEU A 17 3.11 14.96 -9.32
N CYS A 18 3.21 14.02 -8.37
CA CYS A 18 4.29 13.04 -8.35
C CYS A 18 4.29 12.17 -9.62
N TYR A 19 3.12 11.70 -10.03
CA TYR A 19 2.97 10.87 -11.24
C TYR A 19 3.20 11.65 -12.54
N GLU A 20 3.06 12.96 -12.55
CA GLU A 20 3.40 13.81 -13.71
C GLU A 20 4.91 14.07 -13.80
N GLN A 21 5.56 14.30 -12.65
CA GLN A 21 6.97 14.68 -12.58
C GLN A 21 7.91 13.49 -12.69
N TYR A 22 7.52 12.31 -12.23
CA TYR A 22 8.38 11.14 -12.14
C TYR A 22 7.78 9.95 -12.88
N LYS A 23 8.62 9.27 -13.63
CA LYS A 23 8.26 8.00 -14.26
C LYS A 23 8.53 6.83 -13.33
N LEU A 24 7.76 5.78 -13.50
CA LEU A 24 7.95 4.53 -12.82
C LEU A 24 9.32 3.95 -13.15
N PHE A 25 10.05 3.49 -12.12
CA PHE A 25 11.41 2.92 -12.18
C PHE A 25 12.52 3.88 -12.60
N GLU A 26 12.23 5.16 -12.72
CA GLU A 26 13.27 6.20 -12.88
C GLU A 26 13.65 6.80 -11.51
N THR A 27 14.91 7.18 -11.36
CA THR A 27 15.43 7.82 -10.14
C THR A 27 14.78 9.17 -9.88
N GLY A 28 14.69 9.57 -8.61
CA GLY A 28 14.21 10.90 -8.21
C GLY A 28 13.00 10.87 -7.29
N SER A 29 12.31 9.74 -7.19
CA SER A 29 11.17 9.58 -6.28
C SER A 29 11.09 8.17 -5.68
N TRP A 30 10.11 7.97 -4.81
CA TRP A 30 9.78 6.65 -4.26
C TRP A 30 9.34 5.63 -5.32
N LEU A 31 8.99 6.07 -6.54
CA LEU A 31 8.62 5.20 -7.66
C LEU A 31 9.82 4.43 -8.26
N TYR A 32 11.06 4.77 -7.87
CA TYR A 32 12.28 4.25 -8.50
C TYR A 32 12.42 2.73 -8.41
N LYS A 33 12.04 2.12 -7.29
CA LYS A 33 12.19 0.67 -7.08
C LYS A 33 10.96 0.07 -6.37
N PRO A 34 10.61 -1.19 -6.68
CA PRO A 34 9.66 -1.92 -5.87
C PRO A 34 10.18 -2.06 -4.44
N VAL A 35 9.27 -2.25 -3.50
CA VAL A 35 9.63 -2.52 -2.11
C VAL A 35 10.34 -3.87 -2.03
N LYS A 36 11.59 -3.84 -1.54
CA LYS A 36 12.41 -5.06 -1.48
C LYS A 36 11.72 -6.20 -0.73
N THR A 37 11.11 -5.90 0.41
CA THR A 37 10.37 -6.90 1.21
C THR A 37 9.25 -7.56 0.42
N VAL A 38 8.50 -6.80 -0.39
CA VAL A 38 7.45 -7.35 -1.26
C VAL A 38 8.02 -8.32 -2.27
N MET A 39 9.18 -7.99 -2.85
CA MET A 39 9.82 -8.82 -3.87
C MET A 39 10.52 -10.06 -3.29
N ASP A 40 11.12 -9.94 -2.10
CA ASP A 40 11.75 -11.07 -1.41
C ASP A 40 10.71 -12.14 -1.03
N LEU A 41 9.48 -11.74 -0.69
CA LEU A 41 8.40 -12.67 -0.38
C LEU A 41 7.90 -13.47 -1.59
N MET A 42 8.20 -13.05 -2.80
CA MET A 42 7.85 -13.84 -4.00
C MET A 42 8.55 -15.20 -4.03
N ASP A 43 9.67 -15.34 -3.34
CA ASP A 43 10.41 -16.62 -3.26
C ASP A 43 9.60 -17.70 -2.52
N TYR A 44 8.67 -17.33 -1.61
CA TYR A 44 7.73 -18.26 -0.97
C TYR A 44 6.77 -18.94 -1.96
N PHE A 45 6.59 -18.35 -3.13
CA PHE A 45 5.67 -18.79 -4.17
C PHE A 45 6.38 -19.40 -5.38
N GLU A 46 7.71 -19.64 -5.28
CA GLU A 46 8.49 -20.21 -6.36
C GLU A 46 7.94 -21.58 -6.75
N GLY A 47 7.77 -21.80 -8.06
CA GLY A 47 7.19 -23.04 -8.61
C GLY A 47 5.65 -23.14 -8.50
N GLN A 48 4.98 -22.20 -7.85
CA GLN A 48 3.52 -22.18 -7.86
C GLN A 48 2.98 -21.65 -9.19
N THR A 49 1.97 -22.33 -9.72
CA THR A 49 1.20 -21.87 -10.87
C THR A 49 -0.09 -21.20 -10.41
N ASN A 50 -0.68 -20.34 -11.25
CA ASN A 50 -1.97 -19.71 -10.99
C ASN A 50 -2.01 -18.85 -9.70
N LEU A 51 -0.90 -18.13 -9.42
CA LEU A 51 -0.77 -17.29 -8.25
C LEU A 51 -1.76 -16.10 -8.34
N GLN A 52 -2.61 -15.95 -7.35
CA GLN A 52 -3.54 -14.82 -7.24
C GLN A 52 -3.00 -13.81 -6.24
N VAL A 53 -2.69 -12.61 -6.72
CA VAL A 53 -2.14 -11.53 -5.91
C VAL A 53 -3.14 -10.37 -5.84
N LEU A 54 -3.27 -9.75 -4.67
CA LEU A 54 -4.03 -8.53 -4.46
C LEU A 54 -3.09 -7.44 -3.97
N ASP A 55 -3.08 -6.29 -4.64
CA ASP A 55 -2.33 -5.09 -4.23
C ASP A 55 -3.32 -3.98 -3.90
N LEU A 56 -3.47 -3.69 -2.59
CA LEU A 56 -4.38 -2.67 -2.06
C LEU A 56 -3.64 -1.33 -1.93
N GLY A 57 -4.10 -0.32 -2.66
CA GLY A 57 -3.39 0.94 -2.83
C GLY A 57 -2.21 0.78 -3.78
N SER A 58 -2.48 0.18 -4.96
CA SER A 58 -1.44 -0.20 -5.92
C SER A 58 -0.69 0.97 -6.57
N GLY A 59 -1.27 2.17 -6.50
CA GLY A 59 -0.75 3.34 -7.19
C GLY A 59 -0.54 3.07 -8.68
N VAL A 60 0.57 3.52 -9.21
CA VAL A 60 0.95 3.32 -10.63
C VAL A 60 1.65 1.98 -10.89
N GLY A 61 1.64 1.04 -9.92
CA GLY A 61 2.14 -0.33 -10.11
C GLY A 61 3.58 -0.57 -9.70
N ARG A 62 4.16 0.24 -8.83
CA ARG A 62 5.55 0.09 -8.38
C ARG A 62 5.88 -1.32 -7.89
N ASN A 63 4.95 -1.98 -7.19
CA ASN A 63 5.08 -3.36 -6.74
C ASN A 63 4.39 -4.34 -7.70
N SER A 64 3.21 -3.98 -8.18
CA SER A 64 2.35 -4.85 -9.01
C SER A 64 3.02 -5.26 -10.31
N ILE A 65 3.70 -4.35 -11.02
CA ILE A 65 4.37 -4.66 -12.29
C ILE A 65 5.50 -5.67 -12.11
N PRO A 66 6.47 -5.50 -11.18
CA PRO A 66 7.50 -6.51 -10.94
C PRO A 66 6.95 -7.86 -10.44
N ILE A 67 5.88 -7.87 -9.67
CA ILE A 67 5.17 -9.10 -9.30
C ILE A 67 4.60 -9.77 -10.55
N ALA A 68 3.88 -9.00 -11.39
CA ALA A 68 3.30 -9.50 -12.64
C ALA A 68 4.37 -10.09 -13.58
N GLN A 69 5.52 -9.45 -13.71
CA GLN A 69 6.67 -9.97 -14.48
C GLN A 69 7.16 -11.33 -13.97
N LYS A 70 7.17 -11.55 -12.64
CA LYS A 70 7.55 -12.86 -12.06
C LYS A 70 6.54 -13.96 -12.36
N ILE A 71 5.25 -13.62 -12.48
CA ILE A 71 4.17 -14.62 -12.61
C ILE A 71 3.55 -14.72 -14.01
N GLN A 72 3.94 -13.89 -14.97
CA GLN A 72 3.31 -13.80 -16.30
C GLN A 72 3.26 -15.13 -17.08
N ASN A 73 4.21 -16.05 -16.81
CA ASN A 73 4.27 -17.36 -17.46
C ASN A 73 3.55 -18.46 -16.66
N THR A 74 2.80 -18.10 -15.60
CA THR A 74 2.23 -19.07 -14.66
C THR A 74 0.70 -19.06 -14.58
N SER A 75 0.01 -18.41 -15.50
CA SER A 75 -1.44 -18.16 -15.44
C SER A 75 -1.89 -17.41 -14.16
N GLY A 76 -0.98 -16.75 -13.47
CA GLY A 76 -1.26 -15.92 -12.30
C GLY A 76 -1.89 -14.58 -12.67
N THR A 77 -2.42 -13.87 -11.69
CA THR A 77 -3.04 -12.55 -11.85
C THR A 77 -2.69 -11.64 -10.69
N VAL A 78 -2.46 -10.35 -10.97
CA VAL A 78 -2.34 -9.30 -9.97
C VAL A 78 -3.57 -8.39 -10.07
N THR A 79 -4.42 -8.42 -9.05
CA THR A 79 -5.53 -7.48 -8.91
C THR A 79 -5.04 -6.25 -8.17
N CYS A 80 -5.12 -5.10 -8.83
CA CYS A 80 -4.62 -3.81 -8.37
C CYS A 80 -5.81 -2.91 -8.02
N VAL A 81 -5.95 -2.57 -6.75
CA VAL A 81 -7.03 -1.71 -6.25
C VAL A 81 -6.45 -0.37 -5.88
N ASP A 82 -7.03 0.71 -6.38
CA ASP A 82 -6.66 2.08 -5.99
C ASP A 82 -7.85 3.01 -6.07
N LEU A 83 -7.87 4.04 -5.24
CA LEU A 83 -8.91 5.06 -5.25
C LEU A 83 -8.77 6.01 -6.45
N LEU A 84 -7.53 6.28 -6.89
CA LEU A 84 -7.21 7.28 -7.88
C LEU A 84 -7.27 6.70 -9.29
N ASP A 85 -8.22 7.18 -10.09
CA ASP A 85 -8.33 6.84 -11.52
C ASP A 85 -7.04 7.18 -12.30
N SER A 86 -6.40 8.31 -11.96
CA SER A 86 -5.12 8.73 -12.53
C SER A 86 -4.00 7.71 -12.31
N ALA A 87 -3.96 7.08 -11.12
CA ALA A 87 -3.00 6.02 -10.79
C ALA A 87 -3.26 4.78 -11.65
N LEU A 88 -4.51 4.31 -11.70
CA LEU A 88 -4.88 3.12 -12.48
C LEU A 88 -4.69 3.31 -13.98
N THR A 89 -4.97 4.51 -14.53
CA THR A 89 -4.72 4.84 -15.93
C THR A 89 -3.22 4.74 -16.26
N LYS A 90 -2.36 5.27 -15.38
CA LYS A 90 -0.90 5.13 -15.54
C LYS A 90 -0.43 3.70 -15.35
N LEU A 91 -0.98 2.96 -14.38
CA LEU A 91 -0.69 1.54 -14.18
C LEU A 91 -0.99 0.73 -15.46
N GLN A 92 -2.14 0.96 -16.10
CA GLN A 92 -2.48 0.31 -17.37
C GLN A 92 -1.50 0.66 -18.50
N THR A 93 -1.03 1.91 -18.56
CA THR A 93 -0.01 2.33 -19.51
C THR A 93 1.31 1.61 -19.25
N TYR A 94 1.81 1.66 -18.02
CA TYR A 94 3.05 0.97 -17.63
C TYR A 94 2.96 -0.55 -17.77
N SER A 95 1.79 -1.16 -17.51
CA SER A 95 1.62 -2.61 -17.69
C SER A 95 1.79 -3.04 -19.16
N LYS A 96 1.41 -2.19 -20.11
CA LYS A 96 1.66 -2.41 -21.54
C LYS A 96 3.13 -2.19 -21.90
N GLU A 97 3.77 -1.14 -21.37
CA GLU A 97 5.19 -0.85 -21.59
C GLU A 97 6.11 -1.96 -21.06
N HIS A 98 5.66 -2.68 -20.02
CA HIS A 98 6.39 -3.79 -19.39
C HIS A 98 5.89 -5.19 -19.76
N ASP A 99 5.04 -5.31 -20.80
CA ASP A 99 4.53 -6.58 -21.33
C ASP A 99 3.79 -7.46 -20.30
N VAL A 100 3.07 -6.83 -19.32
CA VAL A 100 2.31 -7.55 -18.26
C VAL A 100 0.84 -7.18 -18.22
N PHE A 101 0.32 -6.52 -19.24
CA PHE A 101 -1.06 -6.03 -19.29
C PHE A 101 -2.10 -7.14 -19.05
N GLU A 102 -1.90 -8.32 -19.63
CA GLU A 102 -2.82 -9.47 -19.48
C GLU A 102 -2.80 -10.09 -18.07
N VAL A 103 -1.77 -9.80 -17.28
CA VAL A 103 -1.61 -10.32 -15.92
C VAL A 103 -2.21 -9.37 -14.88
N ILE A 104 -2.32 -8.08 -15.20
CA ILE A 104 -2.80 -7.03 -14.31
C ILE A 104 -4.28 -6.78 -14.53
N LYS A 105 -5.05 -6.78 -13.44
CA LYS A 105 -6.44 -6.33 -13.39
C LYS A 105 -6.53 -5.11 -12.50
N THR A 106 -7.21 -4.07 -12.96
CA THR A 106 -7.39 -2.82 -12.21
C THR A 106 -8.82 -2.66 -11.75
N GLU A 107 -9.01 -2.26 -10.48
CA GLU A 107 -10.31 -2.01 -9.84
C GLU A 107 -10.26 -0.66 -9.13
N GLN A 108 -11.13 0.28 -9.54
CA GLN A 108 -11.21 1.58 -8.89
C GLN A 108 -12.13 1.50 -7.68
N ALA A 109 -11.55 1.55 -6.48
CA ALA A 109 -12.30 1.56 -5.23
C ALA A 109 -11.46 2.15 -4.09
N ALA A 110 -12.13 2.73 -3.09
CA ALA A 110 -11.53 2.91 -1.78
C ALA A 110 -11.32 1.51 -1.16
N ILE A 111 -10.20 1.33 -0.45
CA ILE A 111 -9.80 0.02 0.11
C ILE A 111 -10.89 -0.55 1.01
N GLU A 112 -11.50 0.28 1.84
CA GLU A 112 -12.59 -0.09 2.75
C GLU A 112 -13.89 -0.52 2.05
N ASN A 113 -14.06 -0.12 0.78
CA ASN A 113 -15.24 -0.46 -0.02
C ASN A 113 -14.99 -1.63 -0.99
N TYR A 114 -13.74 -2.09 -1.11
CA TYR A 114 -13.41 -3.19 -1.99
C TYR A 114 -13.78 -4.54 -1.37
N TYR A 115 -14.56 -5.35 -2.07
CA TYR A 115 -14.92 -6.70 -1.62
C TYR A 115 -13.79 -7.69 -1.90
N ILE A 116 -13.08 -8.07 -0.86
CA ILE A 116 -12.04 -9.10 -0.95
C ILE A 116 -12.69 -10.48 -0.90
N GLN A 117 -12.64 -11.20 -2.02
CA GLN A 117 -13.24 -12.53 -2.14
C GLN A 117 -12.56 -13.53 -1.17
N PRO A 118 -13.33 -14.28 -0.35
CA PRO A 118 -12.75 -15.24 0.58
C PRO A 118 -11.90 -16.32 -0.11
N ASP A 119 -10.84 -16.77 0.56
CA ASP A 119 -9.94 -17.86 0.14
C ASP A 119 -9.48 -17.79 -1.33
N THR A 120 -9.22 -16.56 -1.81
CA THR A 120 -8.92 -16.30 -3.23
C THR A 120 -7.46 -15.98 -3.47
N TYR A 121 -6.81 -15.25 -2.57
CA TYR A 121 -5.49 -14.71 -2.81
C TYR A 121 -4.39 -15.52 -2.12
N ASN A 122 -3.31 -15.78 -2.84
CA ASN A 122 -2.09 -16.38 -2.29
C ASN A 122 -1.23 -15.31 -1.63
N TYR A 123 -1.26 -14.09 -2.16
CA TYR A 123 -0.46 -12.98 -1.68
C TYR A 123 -1.29 -11.69 -1.67
N ILE A 124 -1.41 -11.05 -0.50
CA ILE A 124 -2.03 -9.74 -0.37
C ILE A 124 -0.97 -8.74 0.08
N VAL A 125 -0.85 -7.65 -0.66
CA VAL A 125 0.10 -6.57 -0.43
C VAL A 125 -0.69 -5.30 -0.13
N ALA A 126 -0.27 -4.56 0.91
CA ALA A 126 -0.79 -3.23 1.22
C ALA A 126 0.36 -2.38 1.77
N ILE A 127 0.87 -1.46 0.95
CA ILE A 127 2.10 -0.72 1.23
C ILE A 127 1.79 0.76 1.33
N SER A 128 1.84 1.31 2.54
CA SER A 128 1.54 2.73 2.84
C SER A 128 0.19 3.15 2.22
N SER A 129 -0.83 2.37 2.52
CA SER A 129 -2.16 2.55 1.96
C SER A 129 -3.29 2.31 2.96
N LEU A 130 -3.07 1.48 3.99
CA LEU A 130 -4.09 1.16 4.98
C LEU A 130 -4.37 2.32 5.95
N GLU A 131 -3.45 3.23 6.15
CA GLU A 131 -3.64 4.47 6.90
C GLU A 131 -4.60 5.46 6.23
N HIS A 132 -4.95 5.22 4.96
CA HIS A 132 -5.85 6.05 4.15
C HIS A 132 -7.32 5.58 4.16
N VAL A 133 -7.68 4.58 4.98
CA VAL A 133 -9.09 4.23 5.19
C VAL A 133 -9.76 5.25 6.13
N GLN A 134 -11.10 5.34 6.11
CA GLN A 134 -11.80 6.47 6.74
C GLN A 134 -11.78 6.45 8.28
N SER A 135 -11.64 5.28 8.90
CA SER A 135 -11.68 5.11 10.35
C SER A 135 -10.90 3.89 10.82
N GLU A 136 -10.58 3.84 12.12
CA GLU A 136 -9.98 2.65 12.74
C GLU A 136 -10.89 1.42 12.61
N GLU A 137 -12.20 1.60 12.62
CA GLU A 137 -13.15 0.50 12.42
C GLU A 137 -13.09 -0.03 10.98
N ASP A 138 -12.97 0.85 10.00
CA ASP A 138 -12.76 0.44 8.60
C ASP A 138 -11.42 -0.28 8.43
N LEU A 139 -10.36 0.18 9.10
CA LEU A 139 -9.07 -0.52 9.12
C LEU A 139 -9.24 -1.95 9.65
N LYS A 140 -9.93 -2.15 10.78
CA LYS A 140 -10.21 -3.47 11.33
C LYS A 140 -10.98 -4.35 10.35
N ASN A 141 -12.01 -3.79 9.71
CA ASN A 141 -12.83 -4.50 8.72
C ASN A 141 -12.01 -4.92 7.50
N VAL A 142 -11.14 -4.05 6.99
CA VAL A 142 -10.23 -4.37 5.89
C VAL A 142 -9.26 -5.47 6.28
N LEU A 143 -8.61 -5.38 7.45
CA LEU A 143 -7.68 -6.41 7.94
C LEU A 143 -8.37 -7.78 8.11
N HIS A 144 -9.60 -7.81 8.62
CA HIS A 144 -10.39 -9.04 8.70
C HIS A 144 -10.76 -9.58 7.30
N SER A 145 -11.08 -8.70 6.36
CA SER A 145 -11.36 -9.09 4.98
C SER A 145 -10.13 -9.64 4.28
N MET A 146 -8.94 -9.04 4.49
CA MET A 146 -7.65 -9.56 4.02
C MET A 146 -7.37 -10.95 4.61
N LYS A 147 -7.53 -11.10 5.94
CA LYS A 147 -7.36 -12.40 6.62
C LYS A 147 -8.27 -13.49 6.02
N LYS A 148 -9.54 -13.15 5.75
CA LYS A 148 -10.52 -14.05 5.15
C LYS A 148 -10.23 -14.34 3.68
N GLY A 149 -9.78 -13.34 2.93
CA GLY A 149 -9.47 -13.44 1.50
C GLY A 149 -8.23 -14.26 1.17
N THR A 150 -7.35 -14.45 2.15
CA THR A 150 -6.10 -15.17 1.96
C THR A 150 -6.31 -16.69 2.04
N LYS A 151 -5.76 -17.43 1.07
CA LYS A 151 -5.72 -18.90 1.05
C LYS A 151 -4.83 -19.47 2.15
N THR A 152 -5.06 -20.71 2.55
CA THR A 152 -4.15 -21.44 3.42
C THR A 152 -2.74 -21.49 2.81
N GLY A 153 -1.72 -21.16 3.61
CA GLY A 153 -0.34 -21.00 3.19
C GLY A 153 -0.04 -19.66 2.50
N GLY A 154 -1.06 -18.82 2.29
CA GLY A 154 -0.89 -17.48 1.71
C GLY A 154 -0.31 -16.48 2.68
N ILE A 155 0.21 -15.37 2.16
CA ILE A 155 0.94 -14.35 2.91
C ILE A 155 0.25 -12.99 2.77
N ASN A 156 0.18 -12.24 3.87
CA ASN A 156 -0.13 -10.82 3.87
C ASN A 156 1.14 -10.02 4.19
N CYS A 157 1.50 -9.09 3.33
CA CYS A 157 2.62 -8.17 3.48
C CYS A 157 2.09 -6.74 3.64
N LEU A 158 2.20 -6.22 4.83
CA LEU A 158 1.72 -4.90 5.20
C LEU A 158 2.90 -3.98 5.53
N ILE A 159 2.89 -2.79 4.97
CA ILE A 159 3.69 -1.66 5.49
C ILE A 159 2.69 -0.55 5.77
N ILE A 160 2.53 -0.19 7.02
CA ILE A 160 1.56 0.82 7.46
C ILE A 160 2.25 1.89 8.29
N ASN A 161 1.93 3.14 8.01
CA ASN A 161 2.48 4.27 8.73
C ASN A 161 1.68 4.54 10.01
N SER A 162 2.38 4.93 11.06
CA SER A 162 1.81 5.23 12.38
C SER A 162 2.57 6.37 13.04
N ASN A 163 1.96 7.01 14.03
CA ASN A 163 2.57 8.14 14.75
C ASN A 163 3.11 9.20 13.79
N ILE A 164 2.28 9.59 12.82
CA ILE A 164 2.62 10.54 11.77
C ILE A 164 2.61 11.95 12.35
N GLN A 165 3.67 12.71 12.11
CA GLN A 165 3.81 14.11 12.51
C GLN A 165 4.21 14.95 11.28
N GLU A 166 3.60 16.10 11.14
CA GLU A 166 3.97 17.13 10.17
C GLU A 166 4.49 18.36 10.92
N ILE A 167 5.71 18.77 10.62
CA ILE A 167 6.38 19.89 11.28
C ILE A 167 6.73 20.92 10.21
N ASP A 168 6.23 22.14 10.37
CA ASP A 168 6.62 23.28 9.52
C ASP A 168 8.09 23.60 9.75
N LEU A 169 8.91 23.55 8.70
CA LEU A 169 10.36 23.75 8.81
C LEU A 169 10.75 25.22 9.05
N HIS A 170 9.88 26.17 8.78
CA HIS A 170 10.17 27.59 9.03
C HIS A 170 9.79 28.02 10.44
N THR A 171 8.65 27.56 10.96
CA THR A 171 8.15 27.94 12.28
C THR A 171 8.50 26.95 13.36
N ASN A 172 8.86 25.71 12.98
CA ASN A 172 9.06 24.56 13.86
C ASN A 172 7.82 24.17 14.67
N GLU A 173 6.64 24.53 14.16
CA GLU A 173 5.35 24.18 14.74
C GLU A 173 4.87 22.82 14.21
N GLU A 174 4.30 22.01 15.08
CA GLU A 174 3.61 20.78 14.70
C GLU A 174 2.24 21.12 14.10
N LEU A 175 1.96 20.57 12.92
CA LEU A 175 0.73 20.79 12.18
C LEU A 175 -0.22 19.58 12.37
N ASP A 176 -1.51 19.78 12.09
CA ASP A 176 -2.45 18.67 11.99
C ASP A 176 -2.09 17.81 10.76
N ALA A 177 -1.64 16.58 11.02
CA ALA A 177 -1.19 15.69 9.97
C ALA A 177 -2.35 15.37 9.00
N LEU A 178 -2.10 15.54 7.70
CA LEU A 178 -3.08 15.26 6.65
C LEU A 178 -3.09 13.77 6.31
N ILE A 179 -3.61 12.99 7.24
CA ILE A 179 -3.83 11.55 7.10
C ILE A 179 -5.18 11.18 7.71
N GLU A 180 -5.87 10.20 7.16
CA GLU A 180 -7.19 9.78 7.63
C GLU A 180 -7.09 9.10 9.01
N ILE A 181 -6.15 8.14 9.15
CA ILE A 181 -5.91 7.45 10.41
C ILE A 181 -4.47 7.70 10.87
N ASN A 182 -4.34 8.25 12.09
CA ASN A 182 -3.05 8.42 12.73
C ASN A 182 -3.06 7.76 14.11
N LEU A 183 -2.73 6.48 14.16
CA LEU A 183 -2.68 5.73 15.41
C LEU A 183 -1.26 5.74 16.00
N PRO A 184 -1.15 5.73 17.36
CA PRO A 184 0.12 5.45 18.02
C PRO A 184 0.69 4.10 17.58
N THR A 185 1.99 4.01 17.39
CA THR A 185 2.66 2.81 16.88
C THR A 185 2.33 1.55 17.69
N GLU A 186 2.32 1.66 19.02
CA GLU A 186 2.00 0.53 19.91
C GLU A 186 0.55 0.05 19.72
N HIS A 187 -0.38 0.99 19.55
CA HIS A 187 -1.77 0.66 19.30
C HIS A 187 -1.96 -0.05 17.94
N MET A 188 -1.30 0.44 16.89
CA MET A 188 -1.30 -0.20 15.57
C MET A 188 -0.75 -1.62 15.63
N ILE A 189 0.39 -1.83 16.32
CA ILE A 189 0.98 -3.16 16.50
C ILE A 189 0.04 -4.09 17.26
N TYR A 190 -0.56 -3.60 18.35
CA TYR A 190 -1.54 -4.37 19.13
C TYR A 190 -2.72 -4.80 18.24
N LEU A 191 -3.26 -3.89 17.44
CA LEU A 191 -4.35 -4.17 16.51
C LEU A 191 -3.97 -5.26 15.51
N LEU A 192 -2.85 -5.12 14.83
CA LEU A 192 -2.34 -6.09 13.85
C LEU A 192 -2.16 -7.48 14.47
N LYS A 193 -1.46 -7.55 15.62
CA LYS A 193 -1.21 -8.83 16.32
C LYS A 193 -2.50 -9.46 16.84
N SER A 194 -3.47 -8.68 17.29
CA SER A 194 -4.75 -9.21 17.77
C SER A 194 -5.58 -9.83 16.66
N ILE A 195 -5.62 -9.22 15.48
CA ILE A 195 -6.37 -9.73 14.34
C ILE A 195 -5.70 -11.00 13.76
N TYR A 196 -4.39 -11.00 13.65
CA TYR A 196 -3.63 -12.11 13.06
C TYR A 196 -3.06 -13.11 14.08
N LYS A 197 -3.53 -13.10 15.33
CA LYS A 197 -2.99 -13.89 16.46
C LYS A 197 -2.79 -15.38 16.17
N GLU A 198 -3.57 -15.95 15.24
CA GLU A 198 -3.54 -17.39 14.89
C GLU A 198 -2.62 -17.69 13.69
N TRP A 199 -2.06 -16.65 13.05
CA TRP A 199 -1.19 -16.78 11.90
C TRP A 199 0.27 -16.79 12.33
N GLN A 200 1.11 -17.38 11.51
CA GLN A 200 2.56 -17.33 11.70
C GLN A 200 3.06 -15.90 11.40
N GLU A 201 3.61 -15.22 12.40
CA GLU A 201 4.34 -13.97 12.20
C GLU A 201 5.69 -14.30 11.54
N ILE A 202 5.88 -13.88 10.29
CA ILE A 202 7.16 -14.02 9.56
C ILE A 202 8.09 -12.87 9.94
N LYS A 203 7.54 -11.64 10.01
CA LYS A 203 8.33 -10.45 10.31
C LYS A 203 7.46 -9.38 10.95
N ILE A 204 8.03 -8.70 11.95
CA ILE A 204 7.62 -7.38 12.39
C ILE A 204 8.87 -6.49 12.51
N GLU A 205 8.83 -5.32 11.91
CA GLU A 205 9.91 -4.34 11.94
C GLU A 205 9.32 -2.94 11.97
N ILE A 206 9.89 -2.08 12.78
CA ILE A 206 9.52 -0.66 12.84
C ILE A 206 10.71 0.14 12.35
N LYS A 207 10.46 1.04 11.42
CA LYS A 207 11.47 1.96 10.89
C LYS A 207 10.97 3.38 11.01
N GLU A 208 11.71 4.19 11.74
CA GLU A 208 11.51 5.63 11.76
C GLU A 208 11.91 6.23 10.43
N LEU A 209 11.03 7.02 9.83
CA LEU A 209 11.25 7.71 8.57
C LEU A 209 11.00 9.19 8.74
N ALA A 210 11.81 10.00 8.05
CA ALA A 210 11.62 11.43 7.97
C ALA A 210 11.88 11.90 6.54
N TYR A 211 10.95 12.69 6.01
CA TYR A 211 11.00 13.23 4.65
C TYR A 211 10.72 14.73 4.70
N ASN A 212 11.39 15.49 3.82
CA ASN A 212 10.99 16.86 3.56
C ASN A 212 10.06 16.85 2.34
N ILE A 213 8.87 17.38 2.52
CA ILE A 213 7.86 17.52 1.47
C ILE A 213 7.46 19.00 1.34
N VAL A 214 6.89 19.36 0.22
CA VAL A 214 6.25 20.67 0.04
C VAL A 214 4.75 20.45 -0.04
N ARG A 215 3.99 21.13 0.83
CA ARG A 215 2.53 21.06 0.87
C ARG A 215 1.97 22.48 1.07
N ASN A 216 1.11 22.91 0.16
CA ASN A 216 0.55 24.27 0.18
C ASN A 216 1.64 25.37 0.29
N GLU A 217 2.70 25.25 -0.54
CA GLU A 217 3.86 26.16 -0.57
C GLU A 217 4.68 26.21 0.73
N ARG A 218 4.44 25.30 1.68
CA ARG A 218 5.19 25.16 2.93
C ARG A 218 6.14 23.97 2.84
N GLU A 219 7.37 24.18 3.32
CA GLU A 219 8.31 23.09 3.55
C GLU A 219 7.99 22.40 4.88
N ILE A 220 7.66 21.13 4.80
CA ILE A 220 7.20 20.32 5.94
C ILE A 220 8.14 19.14 6.10
N GLN A 221 8.56 18.86 7.34
CA GLN A 221 9.13 17.57 7.69
C GLN A 221 8.02 16.61 8.11
N LEU A 222 7.83 15.59 7.31
CA LEU A 222 6.93 14.45 7.62
C LEU A 222 7.76 13.40 8.36
N LYS A 223 7.38 13.08 9.60
CA LYS A 223 7.94 11.96 10.37
C LYS A 223 6.91 10.88 10.56
N THR A 224 7.33 9.63 10.51
CA THR A 224 6.44 8.49 10.72
C THR A 224 7.20 7.25 11.17
N ASN A 225 6.52 6.34 11.85
CA ASN A 225 6.98 4.99 12.11
C ASN A 225 6.32 4.04 11.12
N ALA A 226 7.09 3.59 10.13
CA ALA A 226 6.64 2.58 9.17
C ALA A 226 6.76 1.18 9.79
N ILE A 227 5.63 0.53 10.02
CA ILE A 227 5.54 -0.83 10.54
C ILE A 227 5.49 -1.79 9.36
N THR A 228 6.51 -2.61 9.19
CA THR A 228 6.47 -3.77 8.29
C THR A 228 5.93 -4.95 9.09
N PHE A 229 4.79 -5.50 8.67
CA PHE A 229 4.14 -6.65 9.30
C PHE A 229 3.83 -7.71 8.25
N ILE A 230 4.41 -8.89 8.40
CA ILE A 230 4.28 -10.01 7.46
C ILE A 230 3.80 -11.23 8.23
N VAL A 231 2.71 -11.81 7.73
CA VAL A 231 2.06 -12.97 8.36
C VAL A 231 1.64 -13.99 7.31
N GLN A 232 1.67 -15.26 7.69
CA GLN A 232 1.27 -16.39 6.86
C GLN A 232 0.11 -17.15 7.51
N LYS A 233 -0.90 -17.48 6.71
CA LYS A 233 -2.10 -18.24 7.13
C LYS A 233 -1.83 -19.72 7.29
#